data_b7482d0a1cae3a59de2bd4bdf6ad70d9
#
_entry.id   b7482d0a1cae3a59de2bd4bdf6ad70d9
#
_cell.length_a   1.000
_cell.length_b   1.000
_cell.length_c   1.000
_cell.angle_alpha   90.00
_cell.angle_beta   90.00
_cell.angle_gamma   90.00
#
_symmetry.space_group_name_H-M   'P 1'
#
loop_
_entity.id
_entity.type
_entity.pdbx_description
1 polymer ?
#
loop_
_entity_poly.entity_id
_entity_poly.type
_entity_poly.pdbx_seq_one_letter_code
_entity_poly.pdbx_strand_id
1 'polypeptide(L)'
;VLRAFRNLPFAASGGTRTLISTTTIMNTLITPAQAVALAFTDGEYLAPEAIGEGDIAAAEQRYIVPVIGRALHETLLAGLHAGFTAEYLAAPVALFTRIAVQPRLDIRTGQCGTVAPKSGSYQPADAQSLCELQRSLRRQARTLLRRAAEHLEAHAAEFPEYDPDNNILKRCTIDGNLIQTR
;
A
#
# COMPACT_ATOMS: atom_id res chain seq x y z
N VAL A 1 52.53 -25.91 -47.37
CA VAL A 1 52.52 -26.39 -45.98
C VAL A 1 51.09 -26.17 -45.45
N LEU A 2 50.23 -27.21 -45.58
CA LEU A 2 48.85 -27.23 -45.06
C LEU A 2 48.89 -27.59 -43.57
N ARG A 3 48.28 -26.77 -42.73
CA ARG A 3 47.94 -27.16 -41.39
C ARG A 3 46.42 -27.41 -41.29
N ALA A 4 46.09 -28.64 -40.90
CA ALA A 4 44.75 -29.14 -40.66
C ALA A 4 44.14 -28.48 -39.39
N PHE A 5 42.96 -27.89 -39.51
CA PHE A 5 42.16 -27.52 -38.37
C PHE A 5 41.32 -28.72 -37.89
N ARG A 6 41.61 -29.15 -36.68
CA ARG A 6 40.93 -30.27 -36.01
C ARG A 6 39.60 -29.77 -35.47
N ASN A 7 38.49 -30.37 -35.95
CA ASN A 7 37.15 -30.18 -35.41
C ASN A 7 37.10 -30.72 -33.97
N LEU A 8 36.78 -29.85 -33.03
CA LEU A 8 36.35 -30.20 -31.66
C LEU A 8 34.83 -30.24 -31.61
N PRO A 9 34.20 -31.26 -31.01
CA PRO A 9 32.74 -31.29 -30.84
C PRO A 9 32.31 -30.29 -29.79
N PHE A 10 31.33 -29.47 -30.16
CA PHE A 10 30.60 -28.58 -29.29
C PHE A 10 29.67 -29.42 -28.42
N ALA A 11 30.03 -29.62 -27.15
CA ALA A 11 29.16 -30.23 -26.16
C ALA A 11 28.05 -29.23 -25.77
N ALA A 12 26.83 -29.50 -26.21
CA ALA A 12 25.64 -28.79 -25.77
C ALA A 12 25.33 -29.20 -24.32
N SER A 13 25.82 -28.41 -23.39
CA SER A 13 25.41 -28.47 -21.98
C SER A 13 24.03 -27.82 -21.86
N GLY A 14 22.99 -28.67 -21.88
CA GLY A 14 21.61 -28.27 -21.57
C GLY A 14 21.45 -27.92 -20.09
N GLY A 15 21.89 -26.74 -19.72
CA GLY A 15 21.58 -26.16 -18.41
C GLY A 15 20.14 -25.66 -18.41
N THR A 16 19.24 -26.41 -17.84
CA THR A 16 17.89 -25.95 -17.50
C THR A 16 18.07 -24.78 -16.52
N ARG A 17 17.97 -23.55 -17.05
CA ARG A 17 17.86 -22.34 -16.22
C ARG A 17 16.49 -22.39 -15.55
N THR A 18 16.44 -22.97 -14.37
CA THR A 18 15.33 -22.77 -13.44
C THR A 18 15.32 -21.27 -13.14
N LEU A 19 14.37 -20.56 -13.74
CA LEU A 19 14.04 -19.18 -13.35
C LEU A 19 13.44 -19.28 -11.95
N ILE A 20 14.27 -19.17 -10.93
CA ILE A 20 13.79 -18.93 -9.59
C ILE A 20 13.22 -17.51 -9.62
N SER A 21 11.90 -17.42 -9.81
CA SER A 21 11.16 -16.22 -9.47
C SER A 21 11.39 -15.97 -7.99
N THR A 22 12.37 -15.15 -7.65
CA THR A 22 12.51 -14.60 -6.32
C THR A 22 11.36 -13.61 -6.17
N THR A 23 10.18 -14.12 -5.84
CA THR A 23 9.09 -13.31 -5.34
C THR A 23 9.61 -12.77 -4.01
N THR A 24 10.08 -11.53 -4.00
CA THR A 24 10.37 -10.81 -2.76
C THR A 24 9.03 -10.67 -2.06
N ILE A 25 8.78 -11.53 -1.09
CA ILE A 25 7.60 -11.43 -0.22
C ILE A 25 7.82 -10.14 0.57
N MET A 26 7.11 -9.08 0.18
CA MET A 26 7.07 -7.85 0.97
C MET A 26 6.19 -8.13 2.18
N ASN A 27 6.78 -8.08 3.36
CA ASN A 27 6.01 -8.22 4.58
C ASN A 27 5.20 -6.94 4.77
N THR A 28 3.87 -7.06 4.85
CA THR A 28 2.92 -5.96 4.99
C THR A 28 1.98 -6.22 6.18
N LEU A 29 1.44 -5.17 6.78
CA LEU A 29 0.54 -5.26 7.94
C LEU A 29 -0.79 -5.94 7.60
N ILE A 30 -1.21 -5.86 6.33
CA ILE A 30 -2.44 -6.51 5.85
C ILE A 30 -2.17 -7.22 4.52
N THR A 31 -3.00 -8.19 4.20
CA THR A 31 -2.98 -8.89 2.91
C THR A 31 -3.81 -8.16 1.86
N PRO A 32 -3.57 -8.38 0.53
CA PRO A 32 -4.41 -7.84 -0.53
C PRO A 32 -5.90 -8.19 -0.38
N ALA A 33 -6.22 -9.40 0.07
CA ALA A 33 -7.59 -9.82 0.33
C ALA A 33 -8.25 -8.99 1.45
N GLN A 34 -7.52 -8.70 2.53
CA GLN A 34 -7.98 -7.84 3.61
C GLN A 34 -8.15 -6.38 3.13
N ALA A 35 -7.23 -5.89 2.29
CA ALA A 35 -7.34 -4.56 1.72
C ALA A 35 -8.62 -4.40 0.87
N VAL A 36 -8.95 -5.40 0.05
CA VAL A 36 -10.20 -5.41 -0.72
C VAL A 36 -11.42 -5.47 0.20
N ALA A 37 -11.44 -6.39 1.15
CA ALA A 37 -12.58 -6.57 2.05
C ALA A 37 -12.89 -5.33 2.90
N LEU A 38 -11.85 -4.55 3.31
CA LEU A 38 -12.01 -3.39 4.18
C LEU A 38 -12.24 -2.08 3.43
N ALA A 39 -11.71 -1.94 2.21
CA ALA A 39 -11.74 -0.67 1.50
C ALA A 39 -12.69 -0.63 0.29
N PHE A 40 -13.11 -1.77 -0.26
CA PHE A 40 -13.97 -1.86 -1.45
C PHE A 40 -15.30 -2.54 -1.11
N THR A 41 -16.05 -1.93 -0.18
CA THR A 41 -17.31 -2.48 0.34
C THR A 41 -18.54 -1.99 -0.39
N ASP A 42 -18.39 -0.99 -1.25
CA ASP A 42 -19.48 -0.15 -1.78
C ASP A 42 -19.85 -0.46 -3.24
N GLY A 43 -19.55 -1.64 -3.73
CA GLY A 43 -19.88 -1.89 -5.11
C GLY A 43 -19.45 -3.23 -5.67
N GLU A 44 -18.89 -3.19 -6.85
CA GLU A 44 -18.52 -4.38 -7.62
C GLU A 44 -17.34 -5.10 -7.00
N TYR A 45 -17.30 -6.41 -7.19
CA TYR A 45 -16.20 -7.26 -6.76
C TYR A 45 -14.89 -6.83 -7.42
N LEU A 46 -13.90 -6.52 -6.59
CA LEU A 46 -12.52 -6.32 -7.02
C LEU A 46 -11.72 -7.57 -6.64
N ALA A 47 -11.06 -8.18 -7.62
CA ALA A 47 -10.19 -9.32 -7.36
C ALA A 47 -8.98 -8.89 -6.53
N PRO A 48 -8.58 -9.63 -5.47
CA PRO A 48 -7.43 -9.29 -4.64
C PRO A 48 -6.12 -9.11 -5.43
N GLU A 49 -5.98 -9.81 -6.55
CA GLU A 49 -4.81 -9.74 -7.43
C GLU A 49 -4.64 -8.38 -8.12
N ALA A 50 -5.68 -7.54 -8.10
CA ALA A 50 -5.61 -6.17 -8.61
C ALA A 50 -4.78 -5.25 -7.70
N ILE A 51 -4.56 -5.66 -6.43
CA ILE A 51 -3.76 -4.95 -5.44
C ILE A 51 -2.49 -5.76 -5.19
N GLY A 52 -1.33 -5.15 -5.47
CA GLY A 52 -0.03 -5.74 -5.16
C GLY A 52 0.38 -5.50 -3.71
N GLU A 53 1.17 -6.41 -3.13
CA GLU A 53 1.81 -6.17 -1.81
C GLU A 53 2.65 -4.89 -1.82
N GLY A 54 3.28 -4.55 -2.95
CA GLY A 54 4.01 -3.29 -3.12
C GLY A 54 3.13 -2.04 -2.99
N ASP A 55 1.86 -2.10 -3.38
CA ASP A 55 0.92 -0.98 -3.21
C ASP A 55 0.60 -0.76 -1.74
N ILE A 56 0.43 -1.86 -0.99
CA ILE A 56 0.20 -1.83 0.47
C ILE A 56 1.43 -1.29 1.17
N ALA A 57 2.62 -1.83 0.89
CA ALA A 57 3.87 -1.39 1.47
C ALA A 57 4.14 0.11 1.19
N ALA A 58 3.86 0.59 -0.02
CA ALA A 58 3.97 2.00 -0.37
C ALA A 58 2.99 2.88 0.42
N ALA A 59 1.76 2.41 0.63
CA ALA A 59 0.77 3.11 1.46
C ALA A 59 1.20 3.15 2.93
N GLU A 60 1.70 2.05 3.48
CA GLU A 60 2.25 1.98 4.83
C GLU A 60 3.40 2.97 5.04
N GLN A 61 4.41 2.93 4.16
CA GLN A 61 5.57 3.83 4.24
C GLN A 61 5.18 5.31 4.13
N ARG A 62 4.21 5.62 3.30
CA ARG A 62 3.80 7.01 3.05
C ARG A 62 2.90 7.59 4.13
N TYR A 63 2.00 6.79 4.70
CA TYR A 63 0.93 7.31 5.55
C TYR A 63 0.96 6.79 6.98
N ILE A 64 1.41 5.56 7.19
CA ILE A 64 1.37 4.91 8.51
C ILE A 64 2.68 5.16 9.27
N VAL A 65 3.81 4.84 8.66
CA VAL A 65 5.14 4.99 9.30
C VAL A 65 5.40 6.40 9.84
N PRO A 66 5.02 7.51 9.15
CA PRO A 66 5.20 8.85 9.71
C PRO A 66 4.38 9.14 10.97
N VAL A 67 3.37 8.32 11.27
CA VAL A 67 2.49 8.49 12.44
C VAL A 67 2.89 7.59 13.59
N ILE A 68 3.12 6.30 13.32
CA ILE A 68 3.45 5.32 14.36
C ILE A 68 4.94 5.16 14.62
N GLY A 69 5.78 5.67 13.73
CA GLY A 69 7.23 5.49 13.79
C GLY A 69 7.70 4.19 13.13
N ARG A 70 8.98 4.18 12.73
CA ARG A 70 9.58 3.02 12.07
C ARG A 70 9.76 1.85 13.02
N ALA A 71 10.22 2.10 14.25
CA ALA A 71 10.48 1.05 15.23
C ALA A 71 9.21 0.24 15.54
N LEU A 72 8.10 0.93 15.81
CA LEU A 72 6.83 0.25 16.05
C LEU A 72 6.33 -0.48 14.78
N HIS A 73 6.48 0.12 13.60
CA HIS A 73 6.09 -0.54 12.35
C HIS A 73 6.83 -1.86 12.13
N GLU A 74 8.15 -1.92 12.38
CA GLU A 74 8.96 -3.15 12.28
C GLU A 74 8.51 -4.21 13.29
N THR A 75 8.16 -3.80 14.51
CA THR A 75 7.61 -4.67 15.55
C THR A 75 6.27 -5.29 15.14
N LEU A 76 5.39 -4.47 14.53
CA LEU A 76 4.10 -4.94 14.01
C LEU A 76 4.26 -5.90 12.83
N LEU A 77 5.21 -5.64 11.92
CA LEU A 77 5.55 -6.56 10.83
C LEU A 77 6.11 -7.90 11.32
N ALA A 78 6.76 -7.92 12.47
CA ALA A 78 7.19 -9.16 13.13
C ALA A 78 6.03 -9.95 13.77
N GLY A 79 4.80 -9.41 13.72
CA GLY A 79 3.58 -10.06 14.24
C GLY A 79 3.29 -9.77 15.71
N LEU A 80 4.07 -8.90 16.37
CA LEU A 80 3.74 -8.44 17.71
C LEU A 80 2.52 -7.49 17.64
N HIS A 81 1.74 -7.45 18.72
CA HIS A 81 0.54 -6.62 18.81
C HIS A 81 -0.47 -6.82 17.66
N ALA A 82 -0.67 -8.07 17.21
CA ALA A 82 -1.58 -8.40 16.11
C ALA A 82 -3.02 -7.91 16.35
N GLY A 83 -3.48 -7.87 17.59
CA GLY A 83 -4.79 -7.32 17.97
C GLY A 83 -4.90 -5.84 17.63
N PHE A 84 -3.88 -5.04 17.97
CA PHE A 84 -3.82 -3.62 17.62
C PHE A 84 -3.79 -3.41 16.11
N THR A 85 -3.00 -4.20 15.39
CA THR A 85 -2.95 -4.13 13.92
C THR A 85 -4.31 -4.41 13.31
N ALA A 86 -4.99 -5.47 13.74
CA ALA A 86 -6.28 -5.87 13.19
C ALA A 86 -7.39 -4.84 13.50
N GLU A 87 -7.43 -4.29 14.71
CA GLU A 87 -8.51 -3.41 15.15
C GLU A 87 -8.31 -1.95 14.74
N TYR A 88 -7.06 -1.44 14.79
CA TYR A 88 -6.79 -0.01 14.62
C TYR A 88 -6.08 0.34 13.33
N LEU A 89 -5.23 -0.54 12.77
CA LEU A 89 -4.42 -0.22 11.60
C LEU A 89 -4.92 -0.84 10.30
N ALA A 90 -5.60 -1.98 10.33
CA ALA A 90 -6.01 -2.66 9.10
C ALA A 90 -6.92 -1.78 8.22
N ALA A 91 -7.90 -1.12 8.79
CA ALA A 91 -8.82 -0.27 8.04
C ALA A 91 -8.15 0.99 7.45
N PRO A 92 -7.35 1.80 8.20
CA PRO A 92 -6.67 2.94 7.59
C PRO A 92 -5.64 2.52 6.55
N VAL A 93 -4.88 1.42 6.74
CA VAL A 93 -3.96 0.89 5.71
C VAL A 93 -4.72 0.54 4.44
N ALA A 94 -5.83 -0.19 4.53
CA ALA A 94 -6.67 -0.56 3.39
C ALA A 94 -7.19 0.66 2.64
N LEU A 95 -7.69 1.68 3.34
CA LEU A 95 -8.18 2.92 2.72
C LEU A 95 -7.07 3.72 2.03
N PHE A 96 -5.88 3.82 2.64
CA PHE A 96 -4.74 4.48 1.99
C PHE A 96 -4.24 3.69 0.79
N THR A 97 -4.28 2.36 0.84
CA THR A 97 -3.99 1.51 -0.32
C THR A 97 -4.99 1.75 -1.44
N ARG A 98 -6.29 1.82 -1.14
CA ARG A 98 -7.33 2.18 -2.13
C ARG A 98 -7.03 3.53 -2.78
N ILE A 99 -6.69 4.55 -2.00
CA ILE A 99 -6.35 5.88 -2.54
C ILE A 99 -5.16 5.81 -3.52
N ALA A 100 -4.17 4.95 -3.23
CA ALA A 100 -2.99 4.79 -4.08
C ALA A 100 -3.30 4.04 -5.38
N VAL A 101 -4.16 3.03 -5.34
CA VAL A 101 -4.47 2.19 -6.52
C VAL A 101 -5.64 2.73 -7.34
N GLN A 102 -6.53 3.56 -6.78
CA GLN A 102 -7.73 4.05 -7.45
C GLN A 102 -7.45 4.66 -8.83
N PRO A 103 -6.44 5.53 -9.03
CA PRO A 103 -6.16 6.07 -10.35
C PRO A 103 -5.82 5.01 -11.40
N ARG A 104 -5.22 3.89 -10.99
CA ARG A 104 -4.90 2.77 -11.88
C ARG A 104 -6.12 1.91 -12.21
N LEU A 105 -7.11 1.88 -11.33
CA LEU A 105 -8.40 1.21 -11.59
C LEU A 105 -9.27 2.04 -12.52
N ASP A 106 -9.23 3.36 -12.40
CA ASP A 106 -10.04 4.29 -13.18
C ASP A 106 -9.57 4.42 -14.64
N ILE A 107 -8.28 4.13 -14.92
CA ILE A 107 -7.66 4.24 -16.22
C ILE A 107 -6.86 2.99 -16.57
N ARG A 108 -6.76 2.68 -17.87
CA ARG A 108 -5.92 1.59 -18.38
C ARG A 108 -4.90 2.12 -19.38
N THR A 109 -3.65 1.69 -19.25
CA THR A 109 -2.57 2.03 -20.17
C THR A 109 -2.21 0.78 -20.98
N GLY A 110 -2.20 0.90 -22.29
CA GLY A 110 -1.87 -0.16 -23.22
C GLY A 110 -1.23 0.40 -24.48
N GLN A 111 -1.16 -0.43 -25.55
CA GLN A 111 -0.55 -0.04 -26.84
C GLN A 111 -1.23 1.19 -27.46
N CYS A 112 -2.51 1.42 -27.18
CA CYS A 112 -3.27 2.59 -27.65
C CYS A 112 -3.14 3.82 -26.73
N GLY A 113 -2.22 3.81 -25.77
CA GLY A 113 -2.07 4.89 -24.79
C GLY A 113 -2.91 4.67 -23.52
N THR A 114 -3.20 5.73 -22.82
CA THR A 114 -3.98 5.73 -21.57
C THR A 114 -5.45 6.05 -21.89
N VAL A 115 -6.34 5.14 -21.54
CA VAL A 115 -7.78 5.25 -21.83
C VAL A 115 -8.60 5.01 -20.55
N ALA A 116 -9.76 5.67 -20.45
CA ALA A 116 -10.76 5.35 -19.44
C ALA A 116 -11.68 4.24 -19.98
N PRO A 117 -11.92 3.15 -19.23
CA PRO A 117 -12.85 2.10 -19.62
C PRO A 117 -14.26 2.69 -19.82
N LYS A 118 -14.89 2.37 -20.95
CA LYS A 118 -16.26 2.74 -21.25
C LYS A 118 -17.01 1.51 -21.73
N SER A 119 -18.18 1.25 -21.15
CA SER A 119 -19.09 0.20 -21.60
C SER A 119 -20.45 0.80 -21.95
N GLY A 120 -21.33 0.01 -22.57
CA GLY A 120 -22.67 0.46 -22.88
C GLY A 120 -23.51 0.83 -21.65
N SER A 121 -23.20 0.26 -20.49
CA SER A 121 -23.94 0.45 -19.22
C SER A 121 -23.25 1.39 -18.24
N TYR A 122 -21.93 1.62 -18.40
CA TYR A 122 -21.14 2.42 -17.45
C TYR A 122 -20.34 3.50 -18.17
N GLN A 123 -20.38 4.71 -17.64
CA GLN A 123 -19.55 5.82 -18.10
C GLN A 123 -18.47 6.10 -17.06
N PRO A 124 -17.27 6.50 -17.49
CA PRO A 124 -16.24 6.96 -16.56
C PRO A 124 -16.77 8.10 -15.69
N ALA A 125 -16.43 8.07 -14.39
CA ALA A 125 -16.77 9.16 -13.50
C ALA A 125 -16.07 10.46 -13.95
N ASP A 126 -16.72 11.59 -13.73
CA ASP A 126 -16.14 12.90 -14.01
C ASP A 126 -15.03 13.24 -13.01
N ALA A 127 -14.17 14.19 -13.36
CA ALA A 127 -13.03 14.57 -12.54
C ALA A 127 -13.43 15.09 -11.15
N GLN A 128 -14.60 15.73 -11.04
CA GLN A 128 -15.10 16.23 -9.77
C GLN A 128 -15.48 15.08 -8.83
N SER A 129 -16.25 14.11 -9.31
CA SER A 129 -16.64 12.92 -8.55
C SER A 129 -15.43 12.12 -8.08
N LEU A 130 -14.41 11.95 -8.93
CA LEU A 130 -13.15 11.29 -8.55
C LEU A 130 -12.40 12.05 -7.45
N CYS A 131 -12.34 13.39 -7.54
CA CYS A 131 -11.74 14.22 -6.51
C CYS A 131 -12.50 14.14 -5.18
N GLU A 132 -13.83 14.13 -5.21
CA GLU A 132 -14.68 14.02 -4.03
C GLU A 132 -14.53 12.65 -3.36
N LEU A 133 -14.51 11.57 -4.14
CA LEU A 133 -14.22 10.23 -3.64
C LEU A 133 -12.87 10.19 -2.92
N GLN A 134 -11.81 10.67 -3.56
CA GLN A 134 -10.48 10.67 -2.96
C GLN A 134 -10.41 11.53 -1.69
N ARG A 135 -11.09 12.68 -1.66
CA ARG A 135 -11.16 13.52 -0.45
C ARG A 135 -11.91 12.81 0.68
N SER A 136 -13.00 12.13 0.36
CA SER A 136 -13.77 11.36 1.33
C SER A 136 -12.94 10.22 1.92
N LEU A 137 -12.30 9.41 1.09
CA LEU A 137 -11.43 8.32 1.51
C LEU A 137 -10.28 8.82 2.41
N ARG A 138 -9.63 9.93 2.02
CA ARG A 138 -8.56 10.53 2.84
C ARG A 138 -9.04 11.00 4.20
N ARG A 139 -10.21 11.64 4.27
CA ARG A 139 -10.79 12.06 5.57
C ARG A 139 -11.07 10.85 6.46
N GLN A 140 -11.69 9.81 5.91
CA GLN A 140 -12.00 8.59 6.64
C GLN A 140 -10.72 7.90 7.14
N ALA A 141 -9.75 7.69 6.25
CA ALA A 141 -8.47 7.06 6.59
C ALA A 141 -7.72 7.83 7.70
N ARG A 142 -7.69 9.18 7.61
CA ARG A 142 -7.05 10.01 8.63
C ARG A 142 -7.78 9.98 9.98
N THR A 143 -9.11 9.92 9.97
CA THR A 143 -9.89 9.79 11.22
C THR A 143 -9.58 8.48 11.92
N LEU A 144 -9.53 7.36 11.18
CA LEU A 144 -9.18 6.06 11.74
C LEU A 144 -7.73 6.01 12.22
N LEU A 145 -6.81 6.60 11.46
CA LEU A 145 -5.40 6.66 11.85
C LEU A 145 -5.19 7.52 13.10
N ARG A 146 -5.96 8.61 13.26
CA ARG A 146 -5.94 9.41 14.49
C ARG A 146 -6.42 8.60 15.69
N ARG A 147 -7.50 7.83 15.55
CA ARG A 147 -7.97 6.90 16.57
C ARG A 147 -6.88 5.90 16.98
N ALA A 148 -6.12 5.37 16.00
CA ALA A 148 -4.98 4.49 16.28
C ALA A 148 -3.89 5.20 17.09
N ALA A 149 -3.54 6.45 16.73
CA ALA A 149 -2.56 7.24 17.47
C ALA A 149 -3.03 7.55 18.90
N GLU A 150 -4.29 7.91 19.09
CA GLU A 150 -4.89 8.14 20.42
C GLU A 150 -4.83 6.87 21.30
N HIS A 151 -5.07 5.69 20.70
CA HIS A 151 -4.93 4.43 21.42
C HIS A 151 -3.48 4.17 21.85
N LEU A 152 -2.49 4.39 20.97
CA LEU A 152 -1.07 4.24 21.29
C LEU A 152 -0.64 5.16 22.45
N GLU A 153 -1.16 6.38 22.48
CA GLU A 153 -0.87 7.33 23.55
C GLU A 153 -1.49 6.94 24.87
N ALA A 154 -2.72 6.44 24.85
CA ALA A 154 -3.41 5.95 26.05
C ALA A 154 -2.75 4.72 26.65
N HIS A 155 -2.06 3.92 25.82
CA HIS A 155 -1.43 2.64 26.22
C HIS A 155 0.09 2.67 26.01
N ALA A 156 0.74 3.81 26.21
CA ALA A 156 2.17 3.99 25.95
C ALA A 156 3.07 2.96 26.66
N ALA A 157 2.63 2.42 27.80
CA ALA A 157 3.36 1.38 28.51
C ALA A 157 3.40 0.02 27.75
N GLU A 158 2.43 -0.24 26.89
CA GLU A 158 2.35 -1.46 26.08
C GLU A 158 3.12 -1.34 24.76
N PHE A 159 3.41 -0.11 24.34
CA PHE A 159 4.06 0.21 23.06
C PHE A 159 5.31 1.07 23.27
N PRO A 160 6.38 0.54 23.88
CA PRO A 160 7.57 1.32 24.21
C PRO A 160 8.32 1.83 22.96
N GLU A 161 8.07 1.24 21.78
CA GLU A 161 8.66 1.66 20.51
C GLU A 161 7.95 2.88 19.88
N TYR A 162 6.79 3.25 20.41
CA TYR A 162 6.05 4.41 19.93
C TYR A 162 6.60 5.70 20.53
N ASP A 163 6.99 6.62 19.65
CA ASP A 163 7.44 7.96 20.03
C ASP A 163 6.38 9.00 19.63
N PRO A 164 5.63 9.55 20.60
CA PRO A 164 4.58 10.52 20.33
C PRO A 164 5.10 11.85 19.77
N ASP A 165 6.36 12.21 20.02
CA ASP A 165 6.97 13.46 19.53
C ASP A 165 7.30 13.37 18.02
N ASN A 166 7.48 12.17 17.48
CA ASN A 166 7.69 11.94 16.07
C ASN A 166 6.40 11.80 15.25
N ASN A 167 5.24 11.82 15.89
CA ASN A 167 3.96 11.70 15.20
C ASN A 167 3.65 12.96 14.37
N ILE A 168 3.63 12.81 13.04
CA ILE A 168 3.38 13.91 12.10
C ILE A 168 2.00 14.55 12.27
N LEU A 169 1.02 13.81 12.79
CA LEU A 169 -0.33 14.36 13.05
C LEU A 169 -0.35 15.43 14.17
N LYS A 170 0.68 15.44 15.01
CA LYS A 170 0.82 16.38 16.13
C LYS A 170 1.74 17.56 15.80
N ARG A 171 2.59 17.45 14.79
CA ARG A 171 3.57 18.48 14.46
C ARG A 171 2.96 19.75 13.91
N CYS A 172 1.78 19.66 13.31
CA CYS A 172 1.11 20.80 12.70
C CYS A 172 -0.40 20.68 12.87
N THR A 173 -1.00 21.62 13.57
CA THR A 173 -2.46 21.80 13.62
C THR A 173 -2.82 23.08 12.90
N ILE A 174 -3.85 23.03 12.05
CA ILE A 174 -4.45 24.21 11.43
C ILE A 174 -5.72 24.50 12.21
N ASP A 175 -5.70 25.57 13.01
CA ASP A 175 -6.85 26.08 13.72
C ASP A 175 -7.12 27.52 13.27
N GLY A 176 -8.28 27.75 12.66
CA GLY A 176 -8.72 29.07 12.26
C GLY A 176 -7.79 29.83 11.30
N ASN A 177 -7.16 29.17 10.33
CA ASN A 177 -6.13 29.69 9.41
C ASN A 177 -4.75 29.97 10.06
N LEU A 178 -4.54 29.62 11.31
CA LEU A 178 -3.22 29.65 11.96
C LEU A 178 -2.58 28.27 11.88
N ILE A 179 -1.33 28.22 11.42
CA ILE A 179 -0.51 27.02 11.44
C ILE A 179 0.25 27.04 12.77
N GLN A 180 -0.13 26.14 13.67
CA GLN A 180 0.61 25.93 14.91
C GLN A 180 1.59 24.76 14.69
N THR A 181 2.88 25.05 14.76
CA THR A 181 3.96 24.03 14.80
C THR A 181 4.36 23.81 16.26
N ARG A 182 4.40 22.56 16.69
CA ARG A 182 4.98 22.16 17.99
C ARG A 182 6.41 21.71 17.82
#